data_6e7bfb2770968f053c25aaafee8affd8
#
_entry.id   6e7bfb2770968f053c25aaafee8affd8
#
_cell.length_a   1.000
_cell.length_b   1.000
_cell.length_c   1.000
_cell.angle_alpha   90.00
_cell.angle_beta   90.00
_cell.angle_gamma   90.00
#
_symmetry.space_group_name_H-M   'P 1'
#
loop_
_entity.id
_entity.type
_entity.pdbx_description
1 polymer ?
#
loop_
_entity_poly.entity_id
_entity_poly.type
_entity_poly.pdbx_seq_one_letter_code
_entity_poly.pdbx_strand_id
1 'polypeptide(L)'
;MSWNKSHKAALETPDTTLDIFEFLLEHDGARISDITKELDLATTTVYNHLETLRSHGLAVREANSYFIGIRCQQFGQYARRRRWFYQLIKNHTADLAANIEGDVDFSIEEHGRVFPIYRETKYQYSNSFEGRYVFYMHNSAVGKAILAEYSGERVEKIIQQWGLPSETPNSIESKDALCNQLEAVREQGYAINDEENNEGLRAIAAPVIGLLDQVVGAISISGPSYWLADSKINRLSDRLLERTTKLESAMASEFP
;
A
#
# COMPACT_ATOMS: atom_id res chain seq x y z
N MET A 1 -0.95 -3.72 -12.07
CA MET A 1 -1.62 -2.44 -11.69
C MET A 1 -0.64 -1.32 -11.97
N SER A 2 -0.77 -0.63 -13.10
CA SER A 2 0.22 0.36 -13.53
C SER A 2 0.19 1.59 -12.64
N TRP A 3 1.35 2.12 -12.32
CA TRP A 3 1.52 3.47 -11.76
C TRP A 3 0.90 4.47 -12.73
N ASN A 4 0.08 5.39 -12.24
CA ASN A 4 -0.81 6.24 -13.06
C ASN A 4 -0.10 6.95 -14.22
N LYS A 5 -0.50 6.64 -15.45
CA LYS A 5 -0.05 7.30 -16.69
C LYS A 5 -0.63 8.72 -16.90
N SER A 6 -1.32 9.30 -15.90
CA SER A 6 -1.89 10.66 -16.02
C SER A 6 -0.82 11.77 -16.02
N HIS A 7 0.40 11.47 -15.62
CA HIS A 7 1.51 12.40 -15.71
C HIS A 7 2.25 12.19 -17.03
N LYS A 8 2.25 13.23 -17.87
CA LYS A 8 3.11 13.22 -19.07
C LYS A 8 4.56 13.14 -18.60
N ALA A 9 5.22 12.04 -18.90
CA ALA A 9 6.64 11.86 -18.57
C ALA A 9 7.46 13.00 -19.20
N ALA A 10 8.44 13.51 -18.45
CA ALA A 10 9.35 14.54 -18.94
C ALA A 10 10.29 14.00 -20.05
N LEU A 11 10.60 12.70 -19.98
CA LEU A 11 11.47 11.99 -20.92
C LEU A 11 10.86 10.62 -21.24
N GLU A 12 10.71 10.31 -22.53
CA GLU A 12 10.10 9.07 -23.02
C GLU A 12 10.94 7.83 -22.70
N THR A 13 12.27 7.91 -22.91
CA THR A 13 13.16 6.75 -22.70
C THR A 13 13.18 6.21 -21.28
N PRO A 14 13.31 7.03 -20.22
CA PRO A 14 13.17 6.55 -18.85
C PRO A 14 11.76 6.01 -18.54
N ASP A 15 10.72 6.61 -19.08
CA ASP A 15 9.33 6.18 -18.91
C ASP A 15 9.14 4.76 -19.47
N THR A 16 9.56 4.53 -20.71
CA THR A 16 9.56 3.19 -21.33
C THR A 16 10.36 2.17 -20.50
N THR A 17 11.51 2.58 -19.93
CA THR A 17 12.31 1.68 -19.08
C THR A 17 11.53 1.25 -17.85
N LEU A 18 10.81 2.18 -17.21
CA LEU A 18 9.99 1.94 -16.03
C LEU A 18 8.75 1.11 -16.37
N ASP A 19 8.07 1.37 -17.51
CA ASP A 19 6.96 0.54 -18.00
C ASP A 19 7.38 -0.93 -18.18
N ILE A 20 8.54 -1.18 -18.76
CA ILE A 20 9.09 -2.53 -18.91
C ILE A 20 9.40 -3.14 -17.53
N PHE A 21 9.93 -2.34 -16.61
CA PHE A 21 10.28 -2.80 -15.29
C PHE A 21 9.03 -3.16 -14.45
N GLU A 22 7.98 -2.34 -14.53
CA GLU A 22 6.67 -2.62 -13.92
C GLU A 22 6.03 -3.87 -14.52
N PHE A 23 6.14 -4.05 -15.84
CA PHE A 23 5.64 -5.25 -16.50
C PHE A 23 6.28 -6.54 -15.94
N LEU A 24 7.61 -6.53 -15.70
CA LEU A 24 8.28 -7.67 -15.06
C LEU A 24 7.75 -7.96 -13.65
N LEU A 25 7.41 -6.91 -12.90
CA LEU A 25 6.87 -7.06 -11.54
C LEU A 25 5.44 -7.63 -11.56
N GLU A 26 4.60 -7.14 -12.48
CA GLU A 26 3.18 -7.55 -12.56
C GLU A 26 3.00 -8.99 -13.06
N HIS A 27 3.93 -9.49 -13.87
CA HIS A 27 3.82 -10.80 -14.52
C HIS A 27 4.76 -11.87 -13.92
N ASP A 28 5.39 -11.57 -12.77
CA ASP A 28 6.38 -12.47 -12.15
C ASP A 28 7.47 -12.91 -13.16
N GLY A 29 7.98 -11.94 -13.91
CA GLY A 29 8.91 -12.13 -15.00
C GLY A 29 8.24 -12.30 -16.37
N ALA A 30 9.01 -12.04 -17.44
CA ALA A 30 8.49 -12.07 -18.80
C ALA A 30 9.58 -12.36 -19.85
N ARG A 31 9.15 -12.84 -21.02
CA ARG A 31 9.99 -12.91 -22.21
C ARG A 31 9.91 -11.60 -22.98
N ILE A 32 10.93 -11.33 -23.79
CA ILE A 32 10.94 -10.15 -24.68
C ILE A 32 9.69 -10.12 -25.57
N SER A 33 9.25 -11.27 -26.09
CA SER A 33 8.06 -11.37 -26.93
C SER A 33 6.78 -10.91 -26.24
N ASP A 34 6.65 -11.19 -24.94
CA ASP A 34 5.45 -10.87 -24.17
C ASP A 34 5.40 -9.36 -23.91
N ILE A 35 6.53 -8.77 -23.52
CA ILE A 35 6.68 -7.32 -23.32
C ILE A 35 6.45 -6.56 -24.63
N THR A 36 7.05 -7.03 -25.74
CA THR A 36 6.90 -6.45 -27.08
C THR A 36 5.45 -6.37 -27.51
N LYS A 37 4.70 -7.45 -27.26
CA LYS A 37 3.28 -7.55 -27.63
C LYS A 37 2.39 -6.64 -26.79
N GLU A 38 2.63 -6.61 -25.47
CA GLU A 38 1.76 -5.88 -24.52
C GLU A 38 1.99 -4.36 -24.57
N LEU A 39 3.27 -3.97 -24.65
CA LEU A 39 3.64 -2.54 -24.65
C LEU A 39 3.74 -1.94 -26.06
N ASP A 40 3.46 -2.71 -27.12
CA ASP A 40 3.58 -2.27 -28.52
C ASP A 40 4.96 -1.66 -28.86
N LEU A 41 6.03 -2.29 -28.39
CA LEU A 41 7.40 -1.83 -28.57
C LEU A 41 8.18 -2.73 -29.56
N ALA A 42 9.14 -2.15 -30.28
CA ALA A 42 10.06 -2.94 -31.13
C ALA A 42 10.92 -3.88 -30.24
N THR A 43 11.17 -5.10 -30.70
CA THR A 43 11.98 -6.12 -30.01
C THR A 43 13.37 -5.60 -29.63
N THR A 44 14.00 -4.82 -30.49
CA THR A 44 15.32 -4.20 -30.24
C THR A 44 15.25 -3.16 -29.13
N THR A 45 14.16 -2.41 -29.03
CA THR A 45 13.90 -1.43 -27.96
C THR A 45 13.79 -2.14 -26.62
N VAL A 46 12.91 -3.13 -26.52
CA VAL A 46 12.73 -3.93 -25.30
C VAL A 46 14.04 -4.57 -24.85
N TYR A 47 14.78 -5.17 -25.79
CA TYR A 47 16.09 -5.77 -25.50
C TYR A 47 17.08 -4.75 -24.91
N ASN A 48 17.20 -3.56 -25.49
CA ASN A 48 18.13 -2.54 -25.02
C ASN A 48 17.78 -2.03 -23.60
N HIS A 49 16.50 -1.84 -23.30
CA HIS A 49 16.04 -1.45 -21.97
C HIS A 49 16.32 -2.56 -20.94
N LEU A 50 16.02 -3.82 -21.26
CA LEU A 50 16.30 -4.97 -20.39
C LEU A 50 17.79 -5.17 -20.14
N GLU A 51 18.65 -5.00 -21.15
CA GLU A 51 20.10 -5.08 -20.98
C GLU A 51 20.64 -3.92 -20.13
N THR A 52 20.04 -2.73 -20.26
CA THR A 52 20.35 -1.60 -19.37
C THR A 52 19.97 -1.92 -17.92
N LEU A 53 18.76 -2.38 -17.67
CA LEU A 53 18.33 -2.81 -16.34
C LEU A 53 19.23 -3.91 -15.76
N ARG A 54 19.61 -4.89 -16.60
CA ARG A 54 20.50 -5.99 -16.23
C ARG A 54 21.91 -5.51 -15.91
N SER A 55 22.47 -4.59 -16.68
CA SER A 55 23.80 -4.02 -16.42
C SER A 55 23.87 -3.27 -15.10
N HIS A 56 22.73 -2.70 -14.65
CA HIS A 56 22.57 -2.07 -13.34
C HIS A 56 22.15 -3.05 -12.24
N GLY A 57 21.97 -4.34 -12.53
CA GLY A 57 21.55 -5.36 -11.57
C GLY A 57 20.08 -5.23 -11.13
N LEU A 58 19.29 -4.43 -11.83
CA LEU A 58 17.85 -4.24 -11.54
C LEU A 58 16.99 -5.32 -12.20
N ALA A 59 17.49 -5.96 -13.26
CA ALA A 59 16.90 -7.16 -13.84
C ALA A 59 17.91 -8.30 -13.88
N VAL A 60 17.42 -9.53 -13.88
CA VAL A 60 18.20 -10.76 -14.14
C VAL A 60 17.55 -11.53 -15.27
N ARG A 61 18.36 -12.32 -15.99
CA ARG A 61 17.86 -13.21 -17.03
C ARG A 61 18.03 -14.66 -16.60
N GLU A 62 16.95 -15.40 -16.59
CA GLU A 62 16.92 -16.83 -16.33
C GLU A 62 16.32 -17.54 -17.54
N ALA A 63 17.11 -18.39 -18.18
CA ALA A 63 16.77 -19.02 -19.45
C ALA A 63 16.32 -17.99 -20.50
N ASN A 64 15.03 -17.94 -20.85
CA ASN A 64 14.47 -17.05 -21.86
C ASN A 64 13.61 -15.91 -21.28
N SER A 65 13.53 -15.80 -19.95
CA SER A 65 12.73 -14.78 -19.26
C SER A 65 13.62 -13.82 -18.46
N TYR A 66 13.11 -12.60 -18.26
CA TYR A 66 13.71 -11.59 -17.41
C TYR A 66 12.86 -11.43 -16.16
N PHE A 67 13.50 -11.19 -15.04
CA PHE A 67 12.89 -11.00 -13.72
C PHE A 67 13.46 -9.77 -13.03
N ILE A 68 12.76 -9.26 -12.03
CA ILE A 68 13.27 -8.19 -11.15
C ILE A 68 14.52 -8.69 -10.42
N GLY A 69 15.61 -7.93 -10.49
CA GLY A 69 16.87 -8.26 -9.83
C GLY A 69 16.82 -8.01 -8.32
N ILE A 70 17.43 -8.91 -7.53
CA ILE A 70 17.48 -8.82 -6.05
C ILE A 70 18.09 -7.49 -5.54
N ARG A 71 18.87 -6.79 -6.36
CA ARG A 71 19.40 -5.47 -6.01
C ARG A 71 18.31 -4.46 -5.68
N CYS A 72 17.10 -4.61 -6.21
CA CYS A 72 15.93 -3.74 -5.89
C CYS A 72 15.63 -3.74 -4.39
N GLN A 73 15.95 -4.82 -3.67
CA GLN A 73 15.82 -4.87 -2.21
C GLN A 73 16.63 -3.76 -1.51
N GLN A 74 17.80 -3.37 -2.05
CA GLN A 74 18.62 -2.30 -1.46
C GLN A 74 17.87 -0.96 -1.46
N PHE A 75 17.17 -0.65 -2.56
CA PHE A 75 16.39 0.59 -2.68
C PHE A 75 15.22 0.59 -1.70
N GLY A 76 14.48 -0.52 -1.64
CA GLY A 76 13.38 -0.67 -0.69
C GLY A 76 13.83 -0.61 0.77
N GLN A 77 14.95 -1.27 1.12
CA GLN A 77 15.51 -1.20 2.47
C GLN A 77 15.99 0.21 2.82
N TYR A 78 16.63 0.91 1.88
CA TYR A 78 17.03 2.30 2.08
C TYR A 78 15.82 3.19 2.34
N ALA A 79 14.78 3.10 1.52
CA ALA A 79 13.55 3.88 1.68
C ALA A 79 12.90 3.63 3.05
N ARG A 80 12.82 2.37 3.49
CA ARG A 80 12.29 1.99 4.82
C ARG A 80 13.13 2.52 5.98
N ARG A 81 14.46 2.61 5.85
CA ARG A 81 15.35 3.10 6.92
C ARG A 81 15.43 4.62 7.02
N ARG A 82 14.92 5.34 6.02
CA ARG A 82 15.01 6.80 5.96
C ARG A 82 14.28 7.51 7.11
N ARG A 83 13.29 6.85 7.71
CA ARG A 83 12.53 7.36 8.86
C ARG A 83 12.92 6.61 10.12
N TRP A 84 13.47 7.31 11.10
CA TRP A 84 13.95 6.73 12.36
C TRP A 84 12.86 5.96 13.13
N PHE A 85 11.63 6.46 13.10
CA PHE A 85 10.51 5.88 13.82
C PHE A 85 9.97 4.56 13.21
N TYR A 86 10.36 4.18 12.00
CA TYR A 86 9.87 2.94 11.40
C TYR A 86 10.29 1.69 12.16
N GLN A 87 11.47 1.71 12.83
CA GLN A 87 11.88 0.57 13.66
C GLN A 87 11.00 0.45 14.91
N LEU A 88 10.64 1.57 15.54
CA LEU A 88 9.72 1.61 16.67
C LEU A 88 8.34 1.09 16.26
N ILE A 89 7.80 1.57 15.14
CA ILE A 89 6.53 1.10 14.58
C ILE A 89 6.56 -0.41 14.33
N LYS A 90 7.65 -0.95 13.77
CA LYS A 90 7.79 -2.39 13.53
C LYS A 90 7.59 -3.19 14.82
N ASN A 91 8.23 -2.78 15.91
CA ASN A 91 8.12 -3.47 17.19
C ASN A 91 6.67 -3.43 17.73
N HIS A 92 6.02 -2.26 17.66
CA HIS A 92 4.62 -2.12 18.08
C HIS A 92 3.65 -2.95 17.23
N THR A 93 3.89 -3.01 15.90
CA THR A 93 3.08 -3.82 14.98
C THR A 93 3.22 -5.31 15.29
N ALA A 94 4.46 -5.78 15.50
CA ALA A 94 4.74 -7.18 15.86
C ALA A 94 4.12 -7.57 17.22
N ASP A 95 4.21 -6.69 18.23
CA ASP A 95 3.59 -6.90 19.54
C ASP A 95 2.06 -7.00 19.45
N LEU A 96 1.44 -6.18 18.62
CA LEU A 96 0.00 -6.25 18.38
C LEU A 96 -0.36 -7.57 17.70
N ALA A 97 0.38 -7.95 16.66
CA ALA A 97 0.18 -9.18 15.93
C ALA A 97 0.34 -10.43 16.80
N ALA A 98 1.27 -10.42 17.75
CA ALA A 98 1.47 -11.55 18.68
C ALA A 98 0.20 -11.89 19.49
N ASN A 99 -0.67 -10.91 19.71
CA ASN A 99 -1.84 -11.01 20.58
C ASN A 99 -3.19 -11.00 19.83
N ILE A 100 -3.17 -11.05 18.50
CA ILE A 100 -4.37 -11.03 17.64
C ILE A 100 -4.28 -12.19 16.64
N GLU A 101 -5.42 -12.79 16.34
CA GLU A 101 -5.52 -13.85 15.33
C GLU A 101 -5.66 -13.31 13.90
N GLY A 102 -5.59 -12.00 13.68
CA GLY A 102 -5.63 -11.35 12.37
C GLY A 102 -4.24 -11.00 11.85
N ASP A 103 -4.18 -10.60 10.60
CA ASP A 103 -3.00 -9.96 10.04
C ASP A 103 -2.90 -8.53 10.55
N VAL A 104 -1.69 -8.07 10.84
CA VAL A 104 -1.45 -6.71 11.31
C VAL A 104 -0.43 -6.04 10.39
N ASP A 105 -0.81 -4.89 9.85
CA ASP A 105 0.04 -4.12 8.95
C ASP A 105 0.27 -2.71 9.48
N PHE A 106 1.45 -2.14 9.22
CA PHE A 106 1.65 -0.71 9.22
C PHE A 106 1.89 -0.24 7.77
N SER A 107 1.11 0.72 7.35
CA SER A 107 1.19 1.27 5.99
C SER A 107 1.22 2.79 6.03
N ILE A 108 1.78 3.38 4.97
CA ILE A 108 1.88 4.84 4.77
C ILE A 108 1.17 5.28 3.50
N GLU A 109 0.90 6.57 3.40
CA GLU A 109 0.55 7.21 2.13
C GLU A 109 1.80 7.80 1.49
N GLU A 110 2.00 7.54 0.21
CA GLU A 110 2.94 8.26 -0.64
C GLU A 110 2.32 8.42 -2.04
N HIS A 111 2.36 9.62 -2.59
CA HIS A 111 1.77 9.96 -3.89
C HIS A 111 0.27 9.63 -4.05
N GLY A 112 -0.51 9.67 -2.98
CA GLY A 112 -1.95 9.37 -2.99
C GLY A 112 -2.28 7.86 -3.05
N ARG A 113 -1.31 7.01 -2.69
CA ARG A 113 -1.46 5.55 -2.63
C ARG A 113 -1.02 5.03 -1.26
N VAL A 114 -1.54 3.86 -0.88
CA VAL A 114 -1.16 3.17 0.35
C VAL A 114 -0.06 2.16 0.07
N PHE A 115 1.04 2.24 0.84
CA PHE A 115 2.17 1.32 0.79
C PHE A 115 2.34 0.61 2.13
N PRO A 116 2.18 -0.72 2.20
CA PRO A 116 2.54 -1.50 3.38
C PRO A 116 4.06 -1.45 3.62
N ILE A 117 4.45 -1.06 4.83
CA ILE A 117 5.86 -0.99 5.25
C ILE A 117 6.24 -2.21 6.10
N TYR A 118 5.36 -2.63 7.01
CA TYR A 118 5.50 -3.82 7.83
C TYR A 118 4.21 -4.62 7.78
N ARG A 119 4.35 -5.94 7.71
CA ARG A 119 3.24 -6.88 7.68
C ARG A 119 3.59 -8.10 8.51
N GLU A 120 2.69 -8.44 9.42
CA GLU A 120 2.71 -9.67 10.20
C GLU A 120 1.50 -10.51 9.81
N THR A 121 1.73 -11.50 8.94
CA THR A 121 0.66 -12.29 8.31
C THR A 121 0.45 -13.60 9.05
N LYS A 122 -0.79 -13.91 9.40
CA LYS A 122 -1.22 -15.19 9.98
C LYS A 122 -2.09 -16.02 9.04
N TYR A 123 -2.75 -15.37 8.10
CA TYR A 123 -3.56 -16.03 7.10
C TYR A 123 -2.80 -16.12 5.78
N GLN A 124 -2.79 -17.34 5.21
CA GLN A 124 -2.43 -17.50 3.80
C GLN A 124 -3.69 -17.26 2.97
N TYR A 125 -3.83 -16.04 2.48
CA TYR A 125 -4.86 -15.76 1.49
C TYR A 125 -4.48 -16.40 0.16
N SER A 126 -5.49 -16.89 -0.59
CA SER A 126 -5.28 -17.35 -1.96
C SER A 126 -4.52 -16.28 -2.77
N ASN A 127 -3.74 -16.69 -3.75
CA ASN A 127 -2.79 -15.94 -4.58
C ASN A 127 -3.18 -14.52 -5.04
N SER A 128 -4.43 -14.09 -4.85
CA SER A 128 -4.90 -12.74 -5.17
C SER A 128 -4.35 -11.63 -4.25
N PHE A 129 -3.78 -11.98 -3.09
CA PHE A 129 -3.16 -11.04 -2.14
C PHE A 129 -1.63 -11.14 -2.08
N GLU A 130 -1.05 -12.27 -2.52
CA GLU A 130 0.39 -12.41 -2.66
C GLU A 130 0.86 -11.48 -3.78
N GLY A 131 1.60 -10.43 -3.41
CA GLY A 131 2.21 -9.50 -4.36
C GLY A 131 1.53 -8.14 -4.49
N ARG A 132 0.39 -7.88 -3.85
CA ARG A 132 -0.19 -6.55 -3.88
C ARG A 132 0.49 -5.64 -2.85
N TYR A 133 1.33 -4.73 -3.34
CA TYR A 133 2.12 -3.81 -2.52
C TYR A 133 1.60 -2.37 -2.52
N VAL A 134 0.52 -2.08 -3.26
CA VAL A 134 -0.03 -0.72 -3.40
C VAL A 134 -1.55 -0.79 -3.45
N PHE A 135 -2.22 0.06 -2.64
CA PHE A 135 -3.69 0.12 -2.60
C PHE A 135 -4.18 1.54 -2.86
N TYR A 136 -5.45 1.66 -3.26
CA TYR A 136 -6.12 2.95 -3.30
C TYR A 136 -6.44 3.44 -1.89
N MET A 137 -6.50 4.77 -1.74
CA MET A 137 -6.79 5.38 -0.44
C MET A 137 -8.26 5.20 -0.03
N HIS A 138 -9.19 5.31 -0.98
CA HIS A 138 -10.62 5.37 -0.71
C HIS A 138 -11.26 4.03 -0.32
N ASN A 139 -10.71 2.91 -0.77
CA ASN A 139 -11.29 1.56 -0.58
C ASN A 139 -10.44 0.66 0.34
N SER A 140 -9.54 1.24 1.12
CA SER A 140 -8.77 0.52 2.14
C SER A 140 -8.97 1.16 3.51
N ALA A 141 -9.01 0.36 4.57
CA ALA A 141 -9.13 0.87 5.94
C ALA A 141 -7.99 1.84 6.27
N VAL A 142 -6.74 1.47 5.95
CA VAL A 142 -5.56 2.34 6.12
C VAL A 142 -5.72 3.65 5.37
N GLY A 143 -6.11 3.58 4.10
CA GLY A 143 -6.26 4.79 3.28
C GLY A 143 -7.32 5.73 3.83
N LYS A 144 -8.49 5.21 4.25
CA LYS A 144 -9.55 6.03 4.86
C LYS A 144 -9.13 6.59 6.22
N ALA A 145 -8.41 5.82 7.05
CA ALA A 145 -7.87 6.32 8.31
C ALA A 145 -6.91 7.50 8.10
N ILE A 146 -6.01 7.41 7.11
CA ILE A 146 -5.08 8.50 6.76
C ILE A 146 -5.83 9.69 6.13
N LEU A 147 -6.78 9.45 5.21
CA LEU A 147 -7.57 10.52 4.57
C LEU A 147 -8.40 11.32 5.57
N ALA A 148 -8.86 10.68 6.65
CA ALA A 148 -9.60 11.36 7.70
C ALA A 148 -8.78 12.46 8.39
N GLU A 149 -7.44 12.32 8.44
CA GLU A 149 -6.52 13.30 9.02
C GLU A 149 -6.11 14.40 8.02
N TYR A 150 -6.50 14.28 6.75
CA TYR A 150 -6.15 15.26 5.74
C TYR A 150 -7.19 16.37 5.62
N SER A 151 -6.71 17.55 5.18
CA SER A 151 -7.60 18.62 4.76
C SER A 151 -8.44 18.21 3.54
N GLY A 152 -9.65 18.75 3.41
CA GLY A 152 -10.52 18.48 2.28
C GLY A 152 -9.85 18.78 0.93
N GLU A 153 -8.98 19.80 0.85
CA GLU A 153 -8.21 20.13 -0.35
C GLU A 153 -7.24 18.99 -0.74
N ARG A 154 -6.57 18.37 0.25
CA ARG A 154 -5.65 17.25 -0.01
C ARG A 154 -6.42 15.99 -0.44
N VAL A 155 -7.55 15.70 0.20
CA VAL A 155 -8.44 14.61 -0.19
C VAL A 155 -8.90 14.79 -1.64
N GLU A 156 -9.34 16.00 -2.01
CA GLU A 156 -9.76 16.33 -3.37
C GLU A 156 -8.65 16.10 -4.40
N LYS A 157 -7.43 16.53 -4.12
CA LYS A 157 -6.27 16.31 -5.01
C LYS A 157 -6.00 14.82 -5.25
N ILE A 158 -6.12 13.99 -4.20
CA ILE A 158 -5.94 12.54 -4.31
C ILE A 158 -7.04 11.92 -5.19
N ILE A 159 -8.30 12.34 -4.98
CA ILE A 159 -9.42 11.88 -5.80
C ILE A 159 -9.25 12.30 -7.27
N GLN A 160 -8.82 13.53 -7.53
CA GLN A 160 -8.56 14.00 -8.89
C GLN A 160 -7.44 13.24 -9.58
N GLN A 161 -6.41 12.85 -8.83
CA GLN A 161 -5.25 12.13 -9.36
C GLN A 161 -5.57 10.67 -9.67
N TRP A 162 -6.30 9.97 -8.79
CA TRP A 162 -6.45 8.52 -8.85
C TRP A 162 -7.88 8.06 -9.15
N GLY A 163 -8.86 8.96 -9.08
CA GLY A 163 -10.27 8.60 -9.13
C GLY A 163 -10.72 7.80 -7.90
N LEU A 164 -11.87 7.16 -8.05
CA LEU A 164 -12.46 6.22 -7.10
C LEU A 164 -12.80 4.91 -7.83
N PRO A 165 -11.81 4.16 -8.35
CA PRO A 165 -12.08 2.95 -9.10
C PRO A 165 -12.71 1.88 -8.22
N SER A 166 -13.74 1.22 -8.76
CA SER A 166 -14.40 0.09 -8.13
C SER A 166 -13.56 -1.18 -8.30
N GLU A 167 -13.22 -1.85 -7.20
CA GLU A 167 -12.51 -3.13 -7.19
C GLU A 167 -13.44 -4.28 -6.78
N THR A 168 -14.53 -3.94 -6.07
CA THR A 168 -15.60 -4.86 -5.67
C THR A 168 -16.95 -4.13 -5.74
N PRO A 169 -18.07 -4.84 -5.63
CA PRO A 169 -19.39 -4.22 -5.53
C PRO A 169 -19.56 -3.30 -4.31
N ASN A 170 -18.72 -3.45 -3.29
CA ASN A 170 -18.76 -2.65 -2.05
C ASN A 170 -17.85 -1.41 -2.11
N SER A 171 -17.07 -1.25 -3.18
CA SER A 171 -16.16 -0.10 -3.30
C SER A 171 -16.91 1.24 -3.28
N ILE A 172 -16.31 2.24 -2.65
CA ILE A 172 -16.84 3.61 -2.64
C ILE A 172 -16.56 4.25 -4.01
N GLU A 173 -17.61 4.64 -4.72
CA GLU A 173 -17.52 5.21 -6.08
C GLU A 173 -17.86 6.71 -6.14
N SER A 174 -18.26 7.32 -5.03
CA SER A 174 -18.60 8.74 -5.01
C SER A 174 -17.86 9.51 -3.93
N LYS A 175 -17.52 10.76 -4.23
CA LYS A 175 -16.87 11.67 -3.30
C LYS A 175 -17.70 11.90 -2.04
N ASP A 176 -19.03 12.08 -2.19
CA ASP A 176 -19.91 12.34 -1.06
C ASP A 176 -19.96 11.15 -0.11
N ALA A 177 -20.03 9.92 -0.65
CA ALA A 177 -19.98 8.71 0.16
C ALA A 177 -18.64 8.58 0.90
N LEU A 178 -17.51 8.88 0.23
CA LEU A 178 -16.20 8.91 0.88
C LEU A 178 -16.16 9.96 1.99
N CYS A 179 -16.59 11.19 1.73
CA CYS A 179 -16.59 12.26 2.74
C CYS A 179 -17.40 11.88 3.99
N ASN A 180 -18.59 11.31 3.81
CA ASN A 180 -19.42 10.84 4.92
C ASN A 180 -18.71 9.74 5.75
N GLN A 181 -18.03 8.81 5.09
CA GLN A 181 -17.23 7.81 5.80
C GLN A 181 -16.04 8.43 6.55
N LEU A 182 -15.35 9.42 5.95
CA LEU A 182 -14.25 10.09 6.62
C LEU A 182 -14.70 10.88 7.86
N GLU A 183 -15.90 11.45 7.86
CA GLU A 183 -16.49 12.09 9.05
C GLU A 183 -16.72 11.05 10.17
N ALA A 184 -17.31 9.91 9.85
CA ALA A 184 -17.48 8.82 10.81
C ALA A 184 -16.12 8.31 11.34
N VAL A 185 -15.10 8.23 10.49
CA VAL A 185 -13.73 7.86 10.92
C VAL A 185 -13.16 8.87 11.92
N ARG A 186 -13.34 10.18 11.69
CA ARG A 186 -12.89 11.22 12.64
C ARG A 186 -13.58 11.11 13.99
N GLU A 187 -14.88 10.78 14.01
CA GLU A 187 -15.65 10.65 15.24
C GLU A 187 -15.27 9.42 16.06
N GLN A 188 -15.07 8.27 15.40
CA GLN A 188 -14.79 7.00 16.09
C GLN A 188 -13.30 6.66 16.23
N GLY A 189 -12.41 7.37 15.52
CA GLY A 189 -10.95 7.19 15.57
C GLY A 189 -10.40 6.05 14.72
N TYR A 190 -11.23 5.30 14.00
CA TYR A 190 -10.78 4.21 13.13
C TYR A 190 -11.65 4.08 11.88
N ALA A 191 -11.08 3.51 10.82
CA ALA A 191 -11.76 3.21 9.57
C ALA A 191 -12.03 1.71 9.43
N ILE A 192 -13.07 1.37 8.70
CA ILE A 192 -13.40 -0.02 8.33
C ILE A 192 -13.26 -0.15 6.81
N ASN A 193 -12.68 -1.24 6.35
CA ASN A 193 -12.82 -1.77 4.99
C ASN A 193 -13.77 -2.96 5.07
N ASP A 194 -14.92 -2.85 4.47
CA ASP A 194 -15.93 -3.91 4.40
C ASP A 194 -15.98 -4.52 3.00
N GLU A 195 -14.98 -5.35 2.70
CA GLU A 195 -14.84 -6.02 1.40
C GLU A 195 -14.73 -5.03 0.20
N GLU A 196 -14.27 -3.80 0.44
CA GLU A 196 -14.25 -2.74 -0.58
C GLU A 196 -13.11 -2.89 -1.61
N ASN A 197 -11.99 -3.48 -1.23
CA ASN A 197 -10.84 -3.71 -2.11
C ASN A 197 -10.60 -5.18 -2.44
N ASN A 198 -11.27 -6.09 -1.72
CA ASN A 198 -11.25 -7.52 -2.00
C ASN A 198 -12.43 -8.21 -1.32
N GLU A 199 -13.20 -8.96 -2.10
CA GLU A 199 -14.31 -9.77 -1.60
C GLU A 199 -13.80 -10.82 -0.59
N GLY A 200 -14.54 -11.01 0.50
CA GLY A 200 -14.19 -11.93 1.58
C GLY A 200 -13.14 -11.41 2.56
N LEU A 201 -12.62 -10.17 2.38
CA LEU A 201 -11.65 -9.55 3.28
C LEU A 201 -12.24 -8.32 3.97
N ARG A 202 -12.10 -8.26 5.28
CA ARG A 202 -12.37 -7.06 6.08
C ARG A 202 -11.13 -6.56 6.78
N ALA A 203 -11.09 -5.28 7.08
CA ALA A 203 -10.03 -4.65 7.84
C ALA A 203 -10.56 -3.49 8.69
N ILE A 204 -9.89 -3.22 9.79
CA ILE A 204 -10.00 -1.98 10.55
C ILE A 204 -8.63 -1.31 10.60
N ALA A 205 -8.57 0.01 10.60
CA ALA A 205 -7.31 0.74 10.70
C ALA A 205 -7.48 2.02 11.51
N ALA A 206 -6.46 2.36 12.31
CA ALA A 206 -6.38 3.62 13.02
C ALA A 206 -5.15 4.40 12.56
N PRO A 207 -5.25 5.73 12.42
CA PRO A 207 -4.12 6.56 12.05
C PRO A 207 -3.06 6.54 13.16
N VAL A 208 -1.81 6.77 12.78
CA VAL A 208 -0.70 7.02 13.69
C VAL A 208 -0.26 8.46 13.48
N ILE A 209 -0.42 9.27 14.53
CA ILE A 209 -0.08 10.67 14.50
C ILE A 209 1.34 10.84 15.04
N GLY A 210 2.18 11.47 14.24
CA GLY A 210 3.55 11.77 14.63
C GLY A 210 3.68 13.14 15.28
N LEU A 211 4.92 13.60 15.38
CA LEU A 211 5.20 14.94 15.88
C LEU A 211 4.60 16.00 14.96
N LEU A 212 4.21 17.14 15.54
CA LEU A 212 3.56 18.25 14.83
C LEU A 212 2.18 17.89 14.23
N ASP A 213 1.47 16.97 14.87
CA ASP A 213 0.12 16.56 14.49
C ASP A 213 0.00 16.09 13.02
N GLN A 214 1.08 15.51 12.49
CA GLN A 214 1.08 14.95 11.13
C GLN A 214 0.82 13.45 11.15
N VAL A 215 -0.12 12.98 10.36
CA VAL A 215 -0.30 11.54 10.16
C VAL A 215 0.92 10.95 9.47
N VAL A 216 1.55 9.95 10.09
CA VAL A 216 2.74 9.27 9.57
C VAL A 216 2.42 7.94 8.91
N GLY A 217 1.20 7.46 9.07
CA GLY A 217 0.68 6.22 8.51
C GLY A 217 -0.53 5.73 9.30
N ALA A 218 -0.86 4.46 9.16
CA ALA A 218 -1.89 3.81 9.96
C ALA A 218 -1.52 2.36 10.26
N ILE A 219 -1.96 1.84 11.40
CA ILE A 219 -1.91 0.41 11.73
C ILE A 219 -3.27 -0.18 11.39
N SER A 220 -3.27 -1.36 10.75
CA SER A 220 -4.48 -2.10 10.44
C SER A 220 -4.46 -3.52 11.03
N ILE A 221 -5.66 -4.02 11.28
CA ILE A 221 -5.95 -5.42 11.57
C ILE A 221 -6.87 -5.90 10.46
N SER A 222 -6.47 -6.97 9.78
CA SER A 222 -7.25 -7.52 8.67
C SER A 222 -7.42 -9.04 8.79
N GLY A 223 -8.41 -9.57 8.09
CA GLY A 223 -8.69 -11.00 8.07
C GLY A 223 -9.91 -11.33 7.23
N PRO A 224 -10.20 -12.64 7.06
CA PRO A 224 -11.41 -13.07 6.37
C PRO A 224 -12.67 -12.44 7.00
N SER A 225 -13.66 -12.08 6.17
CA SER A 225 -14.89 -11.40 6.63
C SER A 225 -15.64 -12.19 7.71
N TYR A 226 -15.64 -13.53 7.62
CA TYR A 226 -16.22 -14.39 8.66
C TYR A 226 -15.46 -14.32 10.00
N TRP A 227 -14.16 -14.01 9.98
CA TRP A 227 -13.36 -13.86 11.20
C TRP A 227 -13.52 -12.45 11.79
N LEU A 228 -13.44 -11.39 10.95
CA LEU A 228 -13.61 -10.00 11.37
C LEU A 228 -15.08 -9.57 11.26
N ALA A 229 -15.96 -10.33 11.92
CA ALA A 229 -17.38 -10.00 12.01
C ALA A 229 -17.62 -8.78 12.91
N ASP A 230 -18.77 -8.12 12.79
CA ASP A 230 -19.12 -6.90 13.53
C ASP A 230 -18.98 -7.05 15.05
N SER A 231 -19.29 -8.24 15.58
CA SER A 231 -19.14 -8.55 17.01
C SER A 231 -17.70 -8.44 17.53
N LYS A 232 -16.70 -8.54 16.64
CA LYS A 232 -15.29 -8.41 17.00
C LYS A 232 -14.73 -7.00 16.77
N ILE A 233 -15.33 -6.21 15.89
CA ILE A 233 -14.81 -4.89 15.48
C ILE A 233 -14.60 -4.01 16.69
N ASN A 234 -15.61 -3.83 17.56
CA ASN A 234 -15.50 -2.95 18.73
C ASN A 234 -14.33 -3.33 19.64
N ARG A 235 -14.18 -4.63 19.96
CA ARG A 235 -13.06 -5.09 20.81
C ARG A 235 -11.70 -4.92 20.14
N LEU A 236 -11.62 -5.12 18.84
CA LEU A 236 -10.35 -5.01 18.12
C LEU A 236 -10.00 -3.55 17.84
N SER A 237 -10.99 -2.67 17.62
CA SER A 237 -10.75 -1.23 17.48
C SER A 237 -10.24 -0.62 18.78
N ASP A 238 -10.79 -1.00 19.95
CA ASP A 238 -10.27 -0.53 21.25
C ASP A 238 -8.79 -0.89 21.42
N ARG A 239 -8.41 -2.13 21.08
CA ARG A 239 -7.02 -2.59 21.15
C ARG A 239 -6.11 -1.87 20.15
N LEU A 240 -6.64 -1.59 18.96
CA LEU A 240 -5.93 -0.87 17.92
C LEU A 240 -5.66 0.57 18.35
N LEU A 241 -6.68 1.28 18.84
CA LEU A 241 -6.58 2.65 19.36
C LEU A 241 -5.64 2.75 20.57
N GLU A 242 -5.71 1.81 21.51
CA GLU A 242 -4.76 1.75 22.62
C GLU A 242 -3.31 1.59 22.09
N ARG A 243 -3.11 0.78 21.06
CA ARG A 243 -1.78 0.54 20.49
C ARG A 243 -1.25 1.77 19.75
N THR A 244 -2.06 2.46 18.95
CA THR A 244 -1.63 3.69 18.27
C THR A 244 -1.28 4.77 19.27
N THR A 245 -2.07 4.98 20.32
CA THR A 245 -1.77 5.96 21.39
C THR A 245 -0.45 5.64 22.12
N LYS A 246 -0.17 4.36 22.41
CA LYS A 246 1.11 3.96 23.01
C LYS A 246 2.29 4.22 22.06
N LEU A 247 2.12 3.94 20.77
CA LEU A 247 3.14 4.19 19.76
C LEU A 247 3.43 5.69 19.62
N GLU A 248 2.40 6.53 19.55
CA GLU A 248 2.52 7.98 19.46
C GLU A 248 3.25 8.57 20.68
N SER A 249 2.90 8.09 21.87
CA SER A 249 3.60 8.47 23.11
C SER A 249 5.07 8.07 23.09
N ALA A 250 5.39 6.88 22.60
CA ALA A 250 6.77 6.41 22.45
C ALA A 250 7.53 7.24 21.42
N MET A 251 6.92 7.56 20.27
CA MET A 251 7.52 8.44 19.27
C MET A 251 7.82 9.83 19.82
N ALA A 252 6.94 10.39 20.65
CA ALA A 252 7.15 11.68 21.29
C ALA A 252 8.30 11.65 22.32
N SER A 253 8.52 10.54 23.00
CA SER A 253 9.57 10.38 24.02
C SER A 253 10.95 10.05 23.44
N GLU A 254 11.01 9.42 22.28
CA GLU A 254 12.27 9.00 21.62
C GLU A 254 12.73 9.98 20.53
N PHE A 255 12.06 11.12 20.40
CA PHE A 255 12.47 12.14 19.42
C PHE A 255 13.86 12.67 19.78
N PRO A 256 14.84 12.59 18.86
CA PRO A 256 16.22 13.00 19.10
C PRO A 256 16.42 14.51 19.19
#